data_1ee5cb60eed41b43639cfc7fb47a3b0c
#
_entry.id   1ee5cb60eed41b43639cfc7fb47a3b0c
#
_cell.length_a   1.000
_cell.length_b   1.000
_cell.length_c   1.000
_cell.angle_alpha   90.00
_cell.angle_beta   90.00
_cell.angle_gamma   90.00
#
_symmetry.space_group_name_H-M   'P 1'
#
loop_
_entity.id
_entity.type
_entity.pdbx_description
1 polymer ?
#
loop_
_entity_poly.entity_id
_entity_poly.type
_entity_poly.pdbx_seq_one_letter_code
_entity_poly.pdbx_strand_id
1 'polypeptide(L)'
;MQVPSQVDRNDFTRSEAEWLVAVFSSATCQTCADVVAKAQALASRDVVVHDVEFSAARHVHERYEIDAVPVVLIVDREGVVRANFMGPVTATDLWAAVAECREPGSRPDSSCHGHDDPLD
;
A
#
# COMPACT_ATOMS: atom_id res chain seq x y z
N MET A 1 4.64 -14.40 -8.12
CA MET A 1 5.52 -13.36 -7.58
C MET A 1 5.32 -13.25 -6.08
N GLN A 2 6.38 -13.07 -5.35
CA GLN A 2 6.34 -12.93 -3.90
C GLN A 2 6.67 -11.49 -3.53
N VAL A 3 5.79 -10.83 -2.77
CA VAL A 3 6.05 -9.47 -2.35
C VAL A 3 7.02 -9.45 -1.19
N PRO A 4 7.84 -8.40 -1.06
CA PRO A 4 8.77 -8.31 0.06
C PRO A 4 8.04 -8.10 1.37
N SER A 5 8.61 -8.58 2.46
CA SER A 5 8.09 -8.33 3.80
C SER A 5 8.80 -7.16 4.48
N GLN A 6 9.90 -6.70 3.89
CA GLN A 6 10.70 -5.62 4.44
C GLN A 6 11.28 -4.82 3.29
N VAL A 7 11.22 -3.50 3.37
CA VAL A 7 11.83 -2.61 2.39
C VAL A 7 12.66 -1.57 3.12
N ASP A 8 13.53 -0.89 2.36
CA ASP A 8 14.30 0.23 2.88
C ASP A 8 13.50 1.51 2.62
N ARG A 9 13.10 2.20 3.68
CA ARG A 9 12.30 3.42 3.54
C ARG A 9 13.03 4.49 2.72
N ASN A 10 14.37 4.41 2.66
CA ASN A 10 15.16 5.37 1.87
C ASN A 10 15.02 5.18 0.36
N ASP A 11 14.46 4.06 -0.09
CA ASP A 11 14.17 3.86 -1.51
C ASP A 11 12.93 4.63 -1.95
N PHE A 12 12.21 5.24 -1.00
CA PHE A 12 10.93 5.88 -1.28
C PHE A 12 10.94 7.32 -0.77
N THR A 13 10.00 8.11 -1.27
CA THR A 13 9.93 9.51 -0.89
C THR A 13 9.51 9.66 0.57
N ARG A 14 9.96 10.73 1.20
CA ARG A 14 9.62 11.09 2.59
C ARG A 14 9.83 9.94 3.56
N SER A 15 11.08 9.47 3.64
CA SER A 15 11.42 8.32 4.49
C SER A 15 11.10 8.56 5.97
N GLU A 16 10.89 9.82 6.37
CA GLU A 16 10.55 10.16 7.76
C GLU A 16 9.06 10.01 8.08
N ALA A 17 8.20 9.85 7.06
CA ALA A 17 6.77 9.72 7.29
C ALA A 17 6.46 8.44 8.05
N GLU A 18 5.42 8.48 8.88
CA GLU A 18 5.06 7.34 9.71
C GLU A 18 4.62 6.14 8.86
N TRP A 19 3.87 6.41 7.79
CA TRP A 19 3.34 5.35 6.92
C TRP A 19 3.65 5.65 5.47
N LEU A 20 3.89 4.59 4.71
CA LEU A 20 4.13 4.67 3.28
C LEU A 20 3.13 3.76 2.57
N VAL A 21 2.47 4.30 1.56
CA VAL A 21 1.71 3.49 0.61
C VAL A 21 2.49 3.55 -0.70
N ALA A 22 3.19 2.48 -1.02
CA ALA A 22 3.98 2.40 -2.24
C ALA A 22 3.17 1.65 -3.29
N VAL A 23 2.95 2.28 -4.44
CA VAL A 23 2.23 1.67 -5.55
C VAL A 23 3.23 1.43 -6.67
N PHE A 24 3.54 0.16 -6.91
CA PHE A 24 4.40 -0.21 -8.03
C PHE A 24 3.53 -0.26 -9.28
N SER A 25 3.87 0.54 -10.27
CA SER A 25 3.03 0.76 -11.45
C SER A 25 3.86 0.80 -12.72
N SER A 26 3.17 0.90 -13.85
CA SER A 26 3.77 1.11 -15.16
C SER A 26 2.92 2.13 -15.90
N ALA A 27 3.58 2.99 -16.65
CA ALA A 27 2.90 4.06 -17.41
C ALA A 27 1.91 3.52 -18.44
N THR A 28 2.09 2.28 -18.89
CA THR A 28 1.21 1.67 -19.89
C THR A 28 0.11 0.81 -19.27
N CYS A 29 0.03 0.77 -17.94
CA CYS A 29 -0.91 -0.09 -17.22
C CYS A 29 -2.13 0.72 -16.81
N GLN A 30 -3.26 0.47 -17.45
CA GLN A 30 -4.50 1.22 -17.16
C GLN A 30 -4.99 0.95 -15.73
N THR A 31 -4.94 -0.31 -15.29
CA THR A 31 -5.33 -0.67 -13.94
C THR A 31 -4.46 0.02 -12.91
N CYS A 32 -3.18 0.19 -13.22
CA CYS A 32 -2.25 0.89 -12.32
C CYS A 32 -2.68 2.34 -12.10
N ALA A 33 -3.09 3.02 -13.17
CA ALA A 33 -3.53 4.42 -13.06
C ALA A 33 -4.70 4.55 -12.09
N ASP A 34 -5.63 3.61 -12.14
CA ASP A 34 -6.78 3.59 -11.25
C ASP A 34 -6.35 3.37 -9.79
N VAL A 35 -5.46 2.42 -9.57
CA VAL A 35 -4.98 2.12 -8.21
C VAL A 35 -4.18 3.29 -7.65
N VAL A 36 -3.33 3.91 -8.49
CA VAL A 36 -2.56 5.08 -8.06
C VAL A 36 -3.51 6.21 -7.61
N ALA A 37 -4.57 6.48 -8.39
CA ALA A 37 -5.52 7.53 -8.05
C ALA A 37 -6.19 7.25 -6.71
N LYS A 38 -6.57 5.99 -6.46
CA LYS A 38 -7.18 5.60 -5.20
C LYS A 38 -6.22 5.78 -4.04
N ALA A 39 -4.96 5.39 -4.24
CA ALA A 39 -3.94 5.53 -3.19
C ALA A 39 -3.65 6.99 -2.89
N GLN A 40 -3.57 7.84 -3.93
CA GLN A 40 -3.28 9.25 -3.74
C GLN A 40 -4.29 9.94 -2.82
N ALA A 41 -5.54 9.48 -2.83
CA ALA A 41 -6.58 10.03 -1.96
C ALA A 41 -6.28 9.76 -0.48
N LEU A 42 -5.39 8.84 -0.16
CA LEU A 42 -5.03 8.51 1.22
C LEU A 42 -3.87 9.35 1.76
N ALA A 43 -3.24 10.16 0.93
CA ALA A 43 -2.09 10.96 1.34
C ALA A 43 -2.50 11.91 2.46
N SER A 44 -1.66 12.01 3.50
CA SER A 44 -1.90 12.90 4.62
C SER A 44 -0.56 13.25 5.22
N ARG A 45 -0.60 13.99 6.35
CA ARG A 45 0.65 14.33 7.03
C ARG A 45 1.44 13.08 7.43
N ASP A 46 0.72 12.04 7.88
CA ASP A 46 1.36 10.84 8.39
C ASP A 46 1.51 9.73 7.35
N VAL A 47 0.86 9.88 6.18
CA VAL A 47 0.86 8.86 5.15
C VAL A 47 1.37 9.46 3.86
N VAL A 48 2.56 9.00 3.43
CA VAL A 48 3.09 9.38 2.13
C VAL A 48 2.68 8.33 1.11
N VAL A 49 2.29 8.78 -0.07
CA VAL A 49 1.96 7.89 -1.18
C VAL A 49 3.00 8.08 -2.27
N HIS A 50 3.62 7.00 -2.70
CA HIS A 50 4.66 7.05 -3.71
C HIS A 50 4.28 6.14 -4.87
N ASP A 51 4.07 6.74 -6.03
CA ASP A 51 3.86 6.00 -7.27
C ASP A 51 5.22 5.59 -7.82
N VAL A 52 5.59 4.33 -7.62
CA VAL A 52 6.88 3.78 -8.05
C VAL A 52 6.69 3.25 -9.48
N GLU A 53 6.74 4.16 -10.45
CA GLU A 53 6.48 3.83 -11.84
C GLU A 53 7.72 3.17 -12.44
N PHE A 54 7.52 2.09 -13.21
CA PHE A 54 8.59 1.21 -13.65
C PHE A 54 9.72 1.94 -14.40
N SER A 55 9.37 2.80 -15.36
CA SER A 55 10.41 3.43 -16.17
C SER A 55 11.19 4.49 -15.36
N ALA A 56 10.56 5.11 -14.38
CA ALA A 56 11.23 6.11 -13.55
C ALA A 56 12.02 5.48 -12.41
N ALA A 57 11.65 4.27 -11.98
CA ALA A 57 12.25 3.65 -10.80
C ALA A 57 12.50 2.16 -11.02
N ARG A 58 13.06 1.83 -12.18
CA ARG A 58 13.33 0.42 -12.53
C ARG A 58 14.15 -0.28 -11.46
N HIS A 59 15.16 0.41 -10.91
CA HIS A 59 16.04 -0.20 -9.93
C HIS A 59 15.30 -0.60 -8.65
N VAL A 60 14.24 0.11 -8.29
CA VAL A 60 13.44 -0.24 -7.11
C VAL A 60 12.59 -1.47 -7.41
N HIS A 61 11.98 -1.53 -8.61
CA HIS A 61 11.26 -2.73 -9.03
C HIS A 61 12.17 -3.96 -9.01
N GLU A 62 13.39 -3.80 -9.53
CA GLU A 62 14.33 -4.91 -9.61
C GLU A 62 14.80 -5.33 -8.22
N ARG A 63 15.08 -4.34 -7.36
CA ARG A 63 15.54 -4.63 -6.01
C ARG A 63 14.56 -5.51 -5.23
N TYR A 64 13.27 -5.24 -5.38
CA TYR A 64 12.25 -5.96 -4.65
C TYR A 64 11.58 -7.04 -5.49
N GLU A 65 12.12 -7.30 -6.68
CA GLU A 65 11.66 -8.39 -7.56
C GLU A 65 10.18 -8.28 -7.87
N ILE A 66 9.75 -7.06 -8.19
CA ILE A 66 8.36 -6.80 -8.58
C ILE A 66 8.20 -7.17 -10.05
N ASP A 67 7.53 -8.28 -10.32
CA ASP A 67 7.39 -8.82 -11.68
C ASP A 67 6.09 -8.45 -12.35
N ALA A 68 5.10 -8.01 -11.58
CA ALA A 68 3.79 -7.68 -12.12
C ALA A 68 3.30 -6.42 -11.43
N VAL A 69 2.43 -5.67 -12.11
CA VAL A 69 1.87 -4.44 -11.57
C VAL A 69 0.36 -4.43 -11.82
N PRO A 70 -0.42 -3.73 -11.01
CA PRO A 70 0.00 -2.94 -9.86
C PRO A 70 0.25 -3.80 -8.61
N VAL A 71 1.16 -3.34 -7.76
CA VAL A 71 1.37 -3.91 -6.43
C VAL A 71 1.36 -2.76 -5.44
N VAL A 72 0.57 -2.89 -4.39
CA VAL A 72 0.50 -1.88 -3.33
C VAL A 72 1.11 -2.47 -2.06
N LEU A 73 2.04 -1.74 -1.46
CA LEU A 73 2.61 -2.11 -0.17
C LEU A 73 2.26 -1.03 0.84
N ILE A 74 1.74 -1.42 2.00
CA ILE A 74 1.53 -0.51 3.12
C ILE A 74 2.63 -0.80 4.11
N VAL A 75 3.48 0.19 4.34
CA VAL A 75 4.78 0.02 5.00
C VAL A 75 4.86 0.96 6.20
N ASP A 76 5.34 0.44 7.32
CA ASP A 76 5.49 1.27 8.51
C ASP A 76 6.81 2.06 8.48
N ARG A 77 7.06 2.80 9.54
CA ARG A 77 8.25 3.67 9.62
C ARG A 77 9.55 2.88 9.50
N GLU A 78 9.56 1.66 9.98
CA GLU A 78 10.76 0.82 9.97
C GLU A 78 10.93 0.01 8.69
N GLY A 79 10.02 0.17 7.74
CA GLY A 79 10.11 -0.54 6.47
C GLY A 79 9.44 -1.90 6.47
N VAL A 80 8.74 -2.24 7.55
CA VAL A 80 8.02 -3.52 7.61
C VAL A 80 6.74 -3.40 6.78
N VAL A 81 6.53 -4.35 5.86
CA VAL A 81 5.34 -4.38 5.03
C VAL A 81 4.20 -4.97 5.85
N ARG A 82 3.23 -4.13 6.18
CA ARG A 82 2.11 -4.52 7.04
C ARG A 82 0.93 -5.07 6.27
N ALA A 83 0.78 -4.67 5.01
CA ALA A 83 -0.28 -5.17 4.15
C ALA A 83 0.15 -4.99 2.71
N ASN A 84 -0.42 -5.79 1.83
CA ASN A 84 -0.13 -5.66 0.40
C ASN A 84 -1.35 -6.07 -0.42
N PHE A 85 -1.39 -5.56 -1.66
CA PHE A 85 -2.40 -5.95 -2.64
C PHE A 85 -1.69 -6.16 -3.96
N MET A 86 -2.06 -7.22 -4.67
CA MET A 86 -1.56 -7.49 -6.02
C MET A 86 -2.75 -7.45 -6.97
N GLY A 87 -2.64 -6.59 -8.01
CA GLY A 87 -3.72 -6.42 -8.97
C GLY A 87 -4.70 -5.34 -8.53
N PRO A 88 -5.88 -5.31 -9.13
CA PRO A 88 -6.88 -4.29 -8.82
C PRO A 88 -7.30 -4.34 -7.35
N VAL A 89 -7.59 -3.17 -6.79
CA VAL A 89 -8.07 -3.07 -5.41
C VAL A 89 -9.12 -1.97 -5.35
N THR A 90 -10.16 -2.16 -4.54
CA THR A 90 -11.20 -1.13 -4.38
C THR A 90 -10.68 -0.05 -3.42
N ALA A 91 -11.22 1.17 -3.58
CA ALA A 91 -10.86 2.26 -2.68
C ALA A 91 -11.23 1.90 -1.24
N THR A 92 -12.36 1.25 -1.03
CA THR A 92 -12.81 0.86 0.30
C THR A 92 -11.84 -0.13 0.95
N ASP A 93 -11.40 -1.13 0.20
CA ASP A 93 -10.49 -2.14 0.73
C ASP A 93 -9.12 -1.52 1.06
N LEU A 94 -8.64 -0.65 0.18
CA LEU A 94 -7.36 0.01 0.40
C LEU A 94 -7.41 0.91 1.62
N TRP A 95 -8.48 1.70 1.72
CA TRP A 95 -8.67 2.60 2.86
C TRP A 95 -8.77 1.81 4.16
N ALA A 96 -9.54 0.72 4.16
CA ALA A 96 -9.71 -0.11 5.35
C ALA A 96 -8.38 -0.71 5.79
N ALA A 97 -7.55 -1.14 4.84
CA ALA A 97 -6.24 -1.72 5.17
C ALA A 97 -5.32 -0.69 5.80
N VAL A 98 -5.30 0.55 5.28
CA VAL A 98 -4.48 1.60 5.87
C VAL A 98 -4.98 1.94 7.27
N ALA A 99 -6.30 2.03 7.45
CA ALA A 99 -6.87 2.31 8.77
C ALA A 99 -6.52 1.22 9.77
N GLU A 100 -6.59 -0.04 9.34
CA GLU A 100 -6.25 -1.16 10.21
C GLU A 100 -4.77 -1.12 10.61
N CYS A 101 -3.89 -0.78 9.68
CA CYS A 101 -2.46 -0.67 9.98
C CYS A 101 -2.19 0.44 10.98
N ARG A 102 -2.87 1.59 10.82
CA ARG A 102 -2.67 2.74 11.70
C ARG A 102 -3.28 2.53 13.07
N GLU A 103 -4.42 1.87 13.13
CA GLU A 103 -5.13 1.57 14.38
C GLU A 103 -5.64 0.14 14.31
N PRO A 104 -4.84 -0.84 14.76
CA PRO A 104 -5.27 -2.22 14.72
C PRO A 104 -6.60 -2.41 15.46
N GLY A 105 -7.51 -3.13 14.83
CA GLY A 105 -8.85 -3.36 15.38
C GLY A 105 -9.89 -2.37 14.92
N SER A 106 -9.51 -1.34 14.13
CA SER A 106 -10.47 -0.33 13.64
C SER A 106 -11.23 -0.82 12.41
N ARG A 107 -10.77 -1.87 11.76
CA ARG A 107 -11.34 -2.36 10.51
C ARG A 107 -12.73 -2.93 10.77
N PRO A 108 -13.78 -2.45 10.09
CA PRO A 108 -15.11 -3.03 10.22
C PRO A 108 -15.12 -4.39 9.56
N ASP A 109 -15.51 -5.37 10.25
CA ASP A 109 -15.38 -6.70 9.73
C ASP A 109 -16.61 -7.52 10.00
N SER A 110 -16.21 -7.81 9.99
CA SER A 110 -16.63 -8.43 10.24
C SER A 110 -16.70 -9.11 10.83
N SER A 111 -16.12 -9.09 11.04
CA SER A 111 -16.03 -9.81 11.54
C SER A 111 -16.41 -10.11 12.18
N CYS A 112 -16.42 -9.80 12.33
CA CYS A 112 -16.68 -10.13 12.90
C CYS A 112 -17.32 -10.34 13.18
N HIS A 113 -17.56 -10.04 13.26
CA HIS A 113 -18.06 -10.20 13.70
C HIS A 113 -18.60 -10.03 13.95
N GLY A 114 -18.66 -9.80 14.14
CA GLY A 114 -19.19 -9.62 14.70
C GLY A 114 -19.42 -9.26 14.86
N HIS A 115 -19.52 -9.00 15.05
CA HIS A 115 -19.59 -8.68 15.49
C HIS A 115 -19.57 -8.34 15.65
N ASP A 116 -19.61 -8.11 15.83
CA ASP A 116 -19.59 -7.83 16.32
C ASP A 116 -19.76 -7.51 16.56
N ASP A 117 -19.96 -7.38 16.78
CA ASP A 117 -20.08 -7.05 17.32
C ASP A 117 -20.41 -6.73 17.58
N PRO A 118 -20.59 -6.60 17.76
CA PRO A 118 -20.84 -6.22 18.30
C PRO A 118 -21.08 -5.97 18.31
N LEU A 119 -21.20 -5.85 18.33
CA LEU A 119 -21.23 -5.87 18.53
C LEU A 119 -21.41 -6.13 18.44
N ASP A 120 -21.68 -6.24 18.39
CA ASP A 120 -21.67 -6.66 18.48
C ASP A 120 -21.56 -6.68 18.44
#